data_7dd63d5df949bd42bcac4a1e87fd56a7
#
_entry.id   7dd63d5df949bd42bcac4a1e87fd56a7
#
_cell.length_a   1.000
_cell.length_b   1.000
_cell.length_c   1.000
_cell.angle_alpha   90.00
_cell.angle_beta   90.00
_cell.angle_gamma   90.00
#
_symmetry.space_group_name_H-M   'P 1'
#
loop_
_entity.id
_entity.type
_entity.pdbx_description
1 polymer ?
#
loop_
_entity_poly.entity_id
_entity_poly.type
_entity_poly.pdbx_seq_one_letter_code
_entity_poly.pdbx_strand_id
1 'polypeptide(L)'
;MLGMTPREDYDPLAPQREAAIFYGLFLRGHSAETLRRDIDVPKPLLQKWLNARRYETGFRNSLKRVYQYRKQVLAIFDELVLNERNRPRLQ
;
A
#
# COMPACT_ATOMS: atom_id res chain seq x y z
N MET A 1 21.84 2.27 22.00
CA MET A 1 21.57 2.16 21.52
C MET A 1 21.14 2.23 21.11
N LEU A 2 21.21 2.35 20.76
CA LEU A 2 20.86 2.25 20.25
C LEU A 2 20.21 1.94 19.79
N GLY A 3 20.76 2.05 20.48
CA GLY A 3 20.19 1.12 19.83
C GLY A 3 19.32 1.24 18.66
N MET A 4 18.15 1.54 18.92
CA MET A 4 17.18 1.64 17.83
C MET A 4 17.57 2.76 16.90
N THR A 5 17.81 2.40 15.66
CA THR A 5 18.00 3.41 14.63
C THR A 5 16.75 3.51 13.81
N PRO A 6 16.49 4.67 13.22
CA PRO A 6 15.33 4.81 12.31
C PRO A 6 15.36 3.77 11.19
N ARG A 7 16.54 3.31 10.88
CA ARG A 7 16.72 2.33 9.82
C ARG A 7 16.06 1.00 10.12
N GLU A 8 15.90 0.68 11.42
CA GLU A 8 15.25 -0.56 11.79
C GLU A 8 13.78 -0.60 11.40
N ASP A 9 13.17 0.57 11.20
CA ASP A 9 11.81 0.64 10.75
C ASP A 9 11.70 0.63 9.24
N TYR A 10 12.83 0.66 8.56
CA TYR A 10 12.84 0.71 7.12
C TYR A 10 13.03 -0.70 6.56
N ASP A 11 12.06 -1.14 5.79
CA ASP A 11 12.10 -2.43 5.12
C ASP A 11 11.84 -2.18 3.64
N PRO A 12 12.87 -2.28 2.79
CA PRO A 12 12.66 -2.03 1.36
C PRO A 12 11.72 -3.01 0.70
N LEU A 13 11.45 -4.15 1.35
CA LEU A 13 10.52 -5.14 0.83
C LEU A 13 9.14 -5.03 1.46
N ALA A 14 8.90 -4.02 2.32
CA ALA A 14 7.62 -3.89 2.98
C ALA A 14 6.45 -3.78 2.01
N PRO A 15 6.55 -2.99 0.92
CA PRO A 15 5.42 -2.93 -0.02
C PRO A 15 5.12 -4.28 -0.65
N GLN A 16 6.14 -5.05 -0.98
CA GLN A 16 5.95 -6.38 -1.57
C GLN A 16 5.30 -7.33 -0.57
N ARG A 17 5.73 -7.28 0.68
CA ARG A 17 5.15 -8.14 1.72
C ARG A 17 3.69 -7.82 1.97
N GLU A 18 3.38 -6.53 2.04
CA GLU A 18 2.01 -6.13 2.28
C GLU A 18 1.12 -6.48 1.10
N ALA A 19 1.62 -6.24 -0.13
CA ALA A 19 0.88 -6.62 -1.32
C ALA A 19 0.65 -8.13 -1.37
N ALA A 20 1.62 -8.92 -0.90
CA ALA A 20 1.48 -10.37 -0.89
C ALA A 20 0.37 -10.81 0.06
N ILE A 21 0.20 -10.11 1.19
CA ILE A 21 -0.89 -10.42 2.11
C ILE A 21 -2.23 -10.22 1.43
N PHE A 22 -2.41 -9.09 0.75
CA PHE A 22 -3.65 -8.82 0.02
C PHE A 22 -3.84 -9.79 -1.12
N TYR A 23 -2.76 -10.15 -1.80
CA TYR A 23 -2.83 -11.13 -2.87
C TYR A 23 -3.29 -12.49 -2.34
N GLY A 24 -2.80 -12.87 -1.16
CA GLY A 24 -3.26 -14.10 -0.52
C GLY A 24 -4.76 -14.09 -0.26
N LEU A 25 -5.29 -12.94 0.16
CA LEU A 25 -6.72 -12.80 0.35
C LEU A 25 -7.47 -12.91 -0.98
N PHE A 26 -6.91 -12.33 -2.04
CA PHE A 26 -7.49 -12.45 -3.37
C PHE A 26 -7.57 -13.92 -3.80
N LEU A 27 -6.51 -14.67 -3.55
CA LEU A 27 -6.49 -16.09 -3.91
C LEU A 27 -7.52 -16.90 -3.12
N ARG A 28 -7.92 -16.40 -1.96
CA ARG A 28 -8.94 -17.04 -1.13
C ARG A 28 -10.36 -16.65 -1.52
N GLY A 29 -10.50 -15.82 -2.54
CA GLY A 29 -11.82 -15.48 -3.06
C GLY A 29 -12.29 -14.07 -2.78
N HIS A 30 -11.48 -13.24 -2.13
CA HIS A 30 -11.87 -11.85 -1.93
C HIS A 30 -11.81 -11.08 -3.24
N SER A 31 -12.71 -10.14 -3.40
CA SER A 31 -12.78 -9.33 -4.61
C SER A 31 -11.56 -8.42 -4.72
N ALA A 32 -10.95 -8.40 -5.90
CA ALA A 32 -9.82 -7.52 -6.14
C ALA A 32 -10.22 -6.06 -5.94
N GLU A 33 -11.43 -5.69 -6.35
CA GLU A 33 -11.89 -4.32 -6.20
C GLU A 33 -12.00 -3.92 -4.73
N THR A 34 -12.51 -4.81 -3.90
CA THR A 34 -12.62 -4.54 -2.47
C THR A 34 -11.22 -4.37 -1.86
N LEU A 35 -10.31 -5.29 -2.21
CA LEU A 35 -8.96 -5.23 -1.68
C LEU A 35 -8.23 -3.97 -2.14
N ARG A 36 -8.45 -3.55 -3.38
CA ARG A 36 -7.84 -2.32 -3.88
C ARG A 36 -8.31 -1.12 -3.08
N ARG A 37 -9.59 -1.08 -2.71
CA ARG A 37 -10.10 0.00 -1.88
C ARG A 37 -9.47 0.00 -0.50
N ASP A 38 -9.20 -1.17 0.04
CA ASP A 38 -8.57 -1.28 1.35
C ASP A 38 -7.11 -0.84 1.32
N ILE A 39 -6.44 -1.04 0.20
CA ILE A 39 -5.04 -0.67 0.04
C ILE A 39 -4.90 0.83 -0.19
N ASP A 40 -5.75 1.38 -1.03
CA ASP A 40 -5.62 2.74 -1.54
C ASP A 40 -6.12 3.79 -0.55
N VAL A 41 -5.57 4.98 -0.67
CA VAL A 41 -6.08 6.15 0.03
C VAL A 41 -6.67 7.07 -1.03
N PRO A 42 -7.98 7.34 -0.96
CA PRO A 42 -8.59 8.21 -1.97
C PRO A 42 -7.97 9.60 -1.96
N LYS A 43 -7.69 10.10 -3.15
CA LYS A 43 -7.09 11.43 -3.29
C LYS A 43 -7.85 12.53 -2.58
N PRO A 44 -9.19 12.58 -2.67
CA PRO A 44 -9.93 13.62 -1.96
C PRO A 44 -9.71 13.59 -0.45
N LEU A 45 -9.60 12.40 0.12
CA LEU A 45 -9.35 12.28 1.56
C LEU A 45 -7.97 12.79 1.90
N LEU A 46 -6.97 12.44 1.10
CA LEU A 46 -5.62 12.93 1.32
C LEU A 46 -5.59 14.46 1.24
N GLN A 47 -6.26 15.03 0.25
CA GLN A 47 -6.31 16.48 0.11
C GLN A 47 -6.98 17.14 1.31
N LYS A 48 -8.04 16.51 1.81
CA LYS A 48 -8.72 17.03 2.99
C LYS A 48 -7.76 17.06 4.19
N TRP A 49 -7.00 16.01 4.37
CA TRP A 49 -6.03 15.96 5.47
C TRP A 49 -4.94 16.99 5.30
N LEU A 50 -4.41 17.13 4.09
CA LEU A 50 -3.32 18.06 3.84
C LEU A 50 -3.75 19.50 3.98
N ASN A 51 -5.02 19.80 3.77
CA ASN A 51 -5.53 21.17 3.87
C ASN A 51 -5.91 21.55 5.28
N ALA A 52 -5.85 20.63 6.23
CA ALA A 52 -6.17 20.95 7.61
C ALA A 52 -5.02 21.76 8.20
N ARG A 53 -5.33 22.97 8.65
CA ARG A 53 -4.31 23.92 9.11
C ARG A 53 -3.61 23.48 10.38
N ARG A 54 -4.28 22.67 11.19
CA ARG A 54 -3.72 22.25 12.47
C ARG A 54 -2.55 21.27 12.30
N TYR A 55 -2.35 20.77 11.10
CA TYR A 55 -1.29 19.79 10.89
C TYR A 55 0.04 20.48 10.63
N GLU A 56 1.05 20.02 11.33
CA GLU A 56 2.40 20.52 11.15
C GLU A 56 3.01 20.00 9.86
N THR A 57 4.06 20.69 9.41
CA THR A 57 4.74 20.30 8.17
C THR A 57 5.23 18.86 8.22
N GLY A 58 5.80 18.45 9.36
CA GLY A 58 6.30 17.08 9.49
C GLY A 58 5.19 16.05 9.33
N PHE A 59 4.04 16.34 9.92
CA PHE A 59 2.90 15.43 9.80
C PHE A 59 2.40 15.37 8.36
N ARG A 60 2.36 16.53 7.70
CA ARG A 60 1.94 16.57 6.30
C ARG A 60 2.87 15.75 5.41
N ASN A 61 4.18 15.86 5.66
CA ASN A 61 5.15 15.07 4.91
C ASN A 61 4.98 13.58 5.17
N SER A 62 4.64 13.22 6.41
CA SER A 62 4.37 11.82 6.75
C SER A 62 3.15 11.31 6.02
N LEU A 63 2.10 12.13 5.91
CA LEU A 63 0.90 11.73 5.16
C LEU A 63 1.22 11.48 3.70
N LYS A 64 2.06 12.32 3.11
CA LYS A 64 2.44 12.14 1.71
C LYS A 64 3.21 10.84 1.53
N ARG A 65 4.10 10.51 2.48
CA ARG A 65 4.85 9.26 2.40
C ARG A 65 3.93 8.05 2.54
N VAL A 66 2.95 8.13 3.44
CA VAL A 66 1.98 7.04 3.59
C VAL A 66 1.19 6.86 2.30
N TYR A 67 0.77 7.96 1.69
CA TYR A 67 0.04 7.89 0.44
C TYR A 67 0.87 7.22 -0.65
N GLN A 68 2.14 7.61 -0.77
CA GLN A 68 3.03 7.01 -1.77
C GLN A 68 3.27 5.54 -1.49
N TYR A 69 3.43 5.18 -0.22
CA TYR A 69 3.60 3.79 0.17
C TYR A 69 2.39 2.96 -0.25
N ARG A 70 1.19 3.48 0.01
CA ARG A 70 -0.02 2.77 -0.37
C ARG A 70 -0.14 2.61 -1.87
N LYS A 71 0.28 3.62 -2.62
CA LYS A 71 0.30 3.52 -4.07
C LYS A 71 1.27 2.44 -4.56
N GLN A 72 2.40 2.30 -3.89
CA GLN A 72 3.34 1.24 -4.23
C GLN A 72 2.74 -0.14 -3.97
N VAL A 73 2.11 -0.31 -2.80
CA VAL A 73 1.46 -1.58 -2.47
C VAL A 73 0.39 -1.90 -3.51
N LEU A 74 -0.39 -0.89 -3.87
CA LEU A 74 -1.46 -1.08 -4.85
C LEU A 74 -0.91 -1.52 -6.21
N ALA A 75 0.16 -0.87 -6.66
CA ALA A 75 0.74 -1.22 -7.95
C ALA A 75 1.25 -2.66 -7.98
N ILE A 76 1.89 -3.09 -6.90
CA ILE A 76 2.38 -4.46 -6.80
C ILE A 76 1.22 -5.43 -6.77
N PHE A 77 0.20 -5.12 -5.97
CA PHE A 77 -0.99 -5.96 -5.88
C PHE A 77 -1.66 -6.09 -7.25
N ASP A 78 -1.84 -4.98 -7.95
CA ASP A 78 -2.47 -4.99 -9.28
C ASP A 78 -1.69 -5.88 -10.24
N GLU A 79 -0.36 -5.82 -10.18
CA GLU A 79 0.45 -6.64 -11.05
C GLU A 79 0.31 -8.12 -10.72
N LEU A 80 0.29 -8.45 -9.44
CA LEU A 80 0.10 -9.85 -9.02
C LEU A 80 -1.25 -10.38 -9.49
N VAL A 81 -2.30 -9.57 -9.35
CA VAL A 81 -3.63 -9.98 -9.79
C VAL A 81 -3.67 -10.15 -11.30
N LEU A 82 -3.07 -9.22 -12.03
CA LEU A 82 -3.03 -9.30 -13.48
C LEU A 82 -2.31 -10.56 -13.95
N ASN A 83 -1.18 -10.86 -13.31
CA ASN A 83 -0.42 -12.04 -13.67
C ASN A 83 -1.19 -13.31 -13.37
N GLU A 84 -1.94 -13.32 -12.26
CA GLU A 84 -2.76 -14.49 -11.93
C GLU A 84 -3.87 -14.69 -12.95
N ARG A 85 -4.53 -13.61 -13.35
CA ARG A 85 -5.61 -13.69 -14.33
C ARG A 85 -5.13 -14.13 -15.70
N ASN A 86 -3.88 -13.80 -16.01
CA ASN A 86 -3.28 -14.13 -17.31
C ASN A 86 -2.45 -15.41 -17.26
N ARG A 87 -2.41 -16.09 -16.12
CA ARG A 87 -1.60 -17.29 -16.00
C ARG A 87 -2.11 -18.35 -16.94
N PRO A 88 -1.22 -18.97 -17.73
CA PRO A 88 -1.65 -20.10 -18.56
C PRO A 88 -2.13 -21.23 -17.70
N ARG A 89 -3.21 -21.86 -18.11
CA ARG A 89 -3.73 -23.01 -17.41
C ARG A 89 -3.25 -24.26 -18.09
N LEU A 90 -2.69 -25.15 -17.30
CA LEU A 90 -2.29 -26.45 -17.80
C LEU A 90 -3.51 -27.35 -17.84
N GLN A 91 -3.64 -28.06 -18.92
CA GLN A 91 -4.77 -28.96 -19.11
C GLN A 91 -4.35 -30.40 -18.83
#